data_9edde4cbb9c762c645de99ad23ce59d2
#
_entry.id   9edde4cbb9c762c645de99ad23ce59d2
#
_cell.length_a   1.000
_cell.length_b   1.000
_cell.length_c   1.000
_cell.angle_alpha   90.00
_cell.angle_beta   90.00
_cell.angle_gamma   90.00
#
_symmetry.space_group_name_H-M   'P 1'
#
loop_
_entity.id
_entity.type
_entity.pdbx_description
1 polymer ?
#
loop_
_entity_poly.entity_id
_entity_poly.type
_entity_poly.pdbx_seq_one_letter_code
_entity_poly.pdbx_strand_id
1 'polypeptide(L)'
;MSLVLLADGAADGVRVLTLNDPDRRNALSPALQAELGAAVDAVAADAGARVLVVTGNGPGFSAGADLPAVFGDVTRPTREIRAGLKAIYDSFLRVRRLEIPTIAAVQGAAVGAGVNLAMSCDVRIAGPQARFGVTFAKLGLHPGGGCTWFLTRALGRQRALALLLGGDMLDADEAHRLGLVLEVADDPLARALETAAAWAAVDPALARDMKRAVDIAQDSGFEETLDFESWAQAASADNPLLAAAVERFRR
;
A
#
# COMPACT_ATOMS: atom_id res chain seq x y z
N MET A 1 -13.11 1.58 21.57
CA MET A 1 -12.19 0.62 20.94
C MET A 1 -11.31 1.39 19.98
N SER A 2 -10.04 0.99 19.83
CA SER A 2 -9.14 1.59 18.80
C SER A 2 -9.63 1.23 17.41
N LEU A 3 -9.62 2.21 16.50
CA LEU A 3 -10.04 2.06 15.10
C LEU A 3 -8.90 1.54 14.21
N VAL A 4 -7.67 1.60 14.72
CA VAL A 4 -6.48 1.02 14.08
C VAL A 4 -5.70 0.25 15.13
N LEU A 5 -5.37 -0.99 14.83
CA LEU A 5 -4.53 -1.83 15.67
C LEU A 5 -3.15 -1.95 15.02
N LEU A 6 -2.11 -1.75 15.81
CA LEU A 6 -0.73 -2.02 15.42
C LEU A 6 -0.16 -3.08 16.35
N ALA A 7 0.34 -4.16 15.78
CA ALA A 7 0.88 -5.30 16.51
C ALA A 7 2.14 -5.84 15.84
N ASP A 8 2.93 -6.59 16.62
CA ASP A 8 4.02 -7.38 16.07
C ASP A 8 3.47 -8.59 15.33
N GLY A 9 4.08 -8.91 14.18
CA GLY A 9 3.86 -10.19 13.50
C GLY A 9 4.61 -11.33 14.20
N ALA A 10 4.34 -12.57 13.77
CA ALA A 10 5.01 -13.73 14.32
C ALA A 10 6.53 -13.76 14.03
N ALA A 11 6.96 -13.17 12.93
CA ALA A 11 8.38 -13.03 12.58
C ALA A 11 8.94 -11.71 13.10
N ASP A 12 10.19 -11.72 13.53
CA ASP A 12 10.90 -10.53 13.99
C ASP A 12 10.96 -9.46 12.89
N GLY A 13 10.73 -8.21 13.27
CA GLY A 13 10.71 -7.07 12.36
C GLY A 13 9.44 -6.92 11.52
N VAL A 14 8.50 -7.86 11.55
CA VAL A 14 7.19 -7.72 10.89
C VAL A 14 6.25 -6.92 11.78
N ARG A 15 5.58 -5.91 11.21
CA ARG A 15 4.49 -5.16 11.87
C ARG A 15 3.19 -5.39 11.11
N VAL A 16 2.09 -5.48 11.83
CA VAL A 16 0.74 -5.67 11.27
C VAL A 16 -0.13 -4.50 11.69
N LEU A 17 -0.60 -3.75 10.71
CA LEU A 17 -1.56 -2.67 10.88
C LEU A 17 -2.93 -3.15 10.41
N THR A 18 -3.90 -3.18 11.32
CA THR A 18 -5.26 -3.61 11.03
C THR A 18 -6.24 -2.45 11.18
N LEU A 19 -6.96 -2.10 10.10
CA LEU A 19 -8.12 -1.22 10.19
C LEU A 19 -9.22 -1.95 10.98
N ASN A 20 -9.77 -1.32 12.02
CA ASN A 20 -10.60 -2.00 13.00
C ASN A 20 -11.93 -1.26 13.27
N ASP A 21 -12.63 -0.92 12.20
CA ASP A 21 -14.01 -0.37 12.22
C ASP A 21 -14.91 -1.21 11.30
N PRO A 22 -15.10 -2.53 11.60
CA PRO A 22 -15.82 -3.45 10.71
C PRO A 22 -17.29 -3.04 10.51
N ASP A 23 -17.94 -2.45 11.51
CA ASP A 23 -19.34 -2.00 11.44
C ASP A 23 -19.52 -0.90 10.38
N ARG A 24 -18.50 -0.07 10.16
CA ARG A 24 -18.46 0.93 9.11
C ARG A 24 -17.60 0.48 7.92
N ARG A 25 -17.29 -0.82 7.82
CA ARG A 25 -16.48 -1.41 6.75
C ARG A 25 -15.13 -0.70 6.59
N ASN A 26 -14.52 -0.32 7.70
CA ASN A 26 -13.23 0.39 7.74
C ASN A 26 -13.23 1.68 6.88
N ALA A 27 -14.33 2.42 6.91
CA ALA A 27 -14.41 3.72 6.25
C ALA A 27 -13.42 4.71 6.90
N LEU A 28 -12.72 5.47 6.08
CA LEU A 28 -11.72 6.45 6.51
C LEU A 28 -12.42 7.68 7.10
N SER A 29 -13.03 7.50 8.28
CA SER A 29 -13.56 8.59 9.10
C SER A 29 -12.43 9.47 9.63
N PRO A 30 -12.68 10.73 10.05
CA PRO A 30 -11.65 11.58 10.63
C PRO A 30 -10.90 10.93 11.80
N ALA A 31 -11.61 10.17 12.65
CA ALA A 31 -11.00 9.45 13.76
C ALA A 31 -10.08 8.31 13.27
N LEU A 32 -10.56 7.49 12.32
CA LEU A 32 -9.75 6.40 11.75
C LEU A 32 -8.52 6.96 11.01
N GLN A 33 -8.66 8.07 10.28
CA GLN A 33 -7.54 8.73 9.60
C GLN A 33 -6.45 9.19 10.59
N ALA A 34 -6.86 9.76 11.73
CA ALA A 34 -5.91 10.20 12.77
C ALA A 34 -5.16 9.02 13.38
N GLU A 35 -5.86 7.93 13.71
CA GLU A 35 -5.23 6.72 14.25
C GLU A 35 -4.35 6.01 13.20
N LEU A 36 -4.78 5.97 11.93
CA LEU A 36 -3.98 5.41 10.82
C LEU A 36 -2.67 6.19 10.66
N GLY A 37 -2.75 7.52 10.62
CA GLY A 37 -1.56 8.36 10.52
C GLY A 37 -0.59 8.13 11.69
N ALA A 38 -1.10 8.11 12.93
CA ALA A 38 -0.30 7.86 14.12
C ALA A 38 0.35 6.47 14.13
N ALA A 39 -0.39 5.44 13.68
CA ALA A 39 0.14 4.07 13.58
C ALA A 39 1.27 3.97 12.54
N VAL A 40 1.11 4.60 11.38
CA VAL A 40 2.16 4.63 10.34
C VAL A 40 3.39 5.41 10.81
N ASP A 41 3.19 6.54 11.51
CA ASP A 41 4.31 7.31 12.08
C ASP A 41 5.05 6.51 13.16
N ALA A 42 4.34 5.71 13.97
CA ALA A 42 4.96 4.80 14.94
C ALA A 42 5.83 3.73 14.24
N VAL A 43 5.36 3.15 13.12
CA VAL A 43 6.14 2.22 12.31
C VAL A 43 7.37 2.90 11.71
N ALA A 44 7.23 4.13 11.21
CA ALA A 44 8.35 4.89 10.64
C ALA A 44 9.44 5.20 11.68
N ALA A 45 9.06 5.39 12.94
CA ALA A 45 9.97 5.66 14.05
C ALA A 45 10.57 4.38 14.68
N ASP A 46 10.04 3.21 14.36
CA ASP A 46 10.49 1.93 14.91
C ASP A 46 11.70 1.37 14.14
N ALA A 47 12.87 1.50 14.74
CA ALA A 47 14.12 0.98 14.15
C ALA A 47 14.13 -0.57 14.00
N GLY A 48 13.25 -1.29 14.73
CA GLY A 48 13.09 -2.73 14.61
C GLY A 48 12.13 -3.14 13.48
N ALA A 49 11.34 -2.23 12.93
CA ALA A 49 10.42 -2.54 11.84
C ALA A 49 11.19 -2.78 10.52
N ARG A 50 10.88 -3.89 9.86
CA ARG A 50 11.48 -4.32 8.58
C ARG A 50 10.47 -4.46 7.46
N VAL A 51 9.25 -4.88 7.77
CA VAL A 51 8.14 -5.04 6.83
C VAL A 51 6.83 -4.65 7.53
N LEU A 52 5.97 -3.93 6.84
CA LEU A 52 4.61 -3.63 7.30
C LEU A 52 3.59 -4.42 6.47
N VAL A 53 2.70 -5.15 7.14
CA VAL A 53 1.48 -5.72 6.55
C VAL A 53 0.29 -4.86 6.95
N VAL A 54 -0.53 -4.45 5.99
CA VAL A 54 -1.76 -3.66 6.19
C VAL A 54 -2.96 -4.52 5.82
N THR A 55 -3.93 -4.63 6.71
CA THR A 55 -5.18 -5.39 6.48
C THR A 55 -6.38 -4.70 7.09
N GLY A 56 -7.58 -5.26 6.90
CA GLY A 56 -8.82 -4.79 7.53
C GLY A 56 -9.45 -5.89 8.40
N ASN A 57 -10.06 -5.52 9.51
CA ASN A 57 -10.89 -6.42 10.29
C ASN A 57 -12.29 -6.51 9.68
N GLY A 58 -12.93 -7.69 9.78
CA GLY A 58 -14.27 -7.95 9.26
C GLY A 58 -14.31 -8.27 7.75
N PRO A 59 -15.47 -8.11 7.09
CA PRO A 59 -15.71 -8.63 5.73
C PRO A 59 -15.07 -7.80 4.62
N GLY A 60 -14.55 -6.60 4.90
CA GLY A 60 -13.99 -5.69 3.91
C GLY A 60 -12.64 -5.15 4.31
N PHE A 61 -11.80 -4.83 3.33
CA PHE A 61 -10.55 -4.12 3.56
C PHE A 61 -10.82 -2.68 3.98
N SER A 62 -11.48 -1.87 3.12
CA SER A 62 -11.91 -0.52 3.43
C SER A 62 -12.96 -0.03 2.43
N ALA A 63 -14.05 0.55 2.92
CA ALA A 63 -15.08 1.20 2.10
C ALA A 63 -14.64 2.56 1.51
N GLY A 64 -13.45 3.03 1.84
CA GLY A 64 -12.93 4.31 1.37
C GLY A 64 -13.32 5.50 2.23
N ALA A 65 -13.39 6.69 1.64
CA ALA A 65 -13.66 7.91 2.38
C ALA A 65 -15.06 7.92 3.02
N ASP A 66 -15.16 8.50 4.21
CA ASP A 66 -16.44 8.86 4.84
C ASP A 66 -17.05 10.05 4.09
N LEU A 67 -17.87 9.74 3.07
CA LEU A 67 -18.45 10.76 2.18
C LEU A 67 -19.25 11.82 2.93
N PRO A 68 -20.12 11.48 3.91
CA PRO A 68 -20.80 12.48 4.74
C PRO A 68 -19.84 13.42 5.47
N ALA A 69 -18.76 12.92 6.03
CA ALA A 69 -17.77 13.76 6.71
C ALA A 69 -17.04 14.71 5.75
N VAL A 70 -16.82 14.29 4.50
CA VAL A 70 -16.09 15.09 3.49
C VAL A 70 -17.01 16.06 2.76
N PHE A 71 -18.18 15.58 2.29
CA PHE A 71 -19.07 16.28 1.37
C PHE A 71 -20.45 16.58 1.94
N GLY A 72 -20.67 16.34 3.24
CA GLY A 72 -21.96 16.61 3.87
C GLY A 72 -22.39 18.09 3.82
N ASP A 73 -21.43 19.01 3.71
CA ASP A 73 -21.67 20.41 3.39
C ASP A 73 -20.85 20.81 2.16
N VAL A 74 -21.50 20.80 1.01
CA VAL A 74 -20.91 21.19 -0.30
C VAL A 74 -20.96 22.72 -0.52
N THR A 75 -21.55 23.50 0.37
CA THR A 75 -21.59 24.97 0.28
C THR A 75 -20.28 25.60 0.76
N ARG A 76 -19.44 24.86 1.44
CA ARG A 76 -18.11 25.30 1.85
C ARG A 76 -17.25 25.73 0.65
N PRO A 77 -16.39 26.72 0.83
CA PRO A 77 -15.45 27.11 -0.21
C PRO A 77 -14.62 25.92 -0.69
N THR A 78 -14.40 25.80 -2.01
CA THR A 78 -13.62 24.71 -2.63
C THR A 78 -12.25 24.50 -1.97
N ARG A 79 -11.59 25.57 -1.51
CA ARG A 79 -10.30 25.49 -0.79
C ARG A 79 -10.39 24.68 0.50
N GLU A 80 -11.51 24.74 1.22
CA GLU A 80 -11.73 24.03 2.48
C GLU A 80 -12.03 22.56 2.24
N ILE A 81 -12.89 22.26 1.24
CA ILE A 81 -13.12 20.89 0.79
C ILE A 81 -11.80 20.26 0.34
N ARG A 82 -10.99 20.98 -0.45
CA ARG A 82 -9.67 20.52 -0.89
C ARG A 82 -8.72 20.26 0.29
N ALA A 83 -8.73 21.10 1.32
CA ALA A 83 -7.90 20.90 2.50
C ALA A 83 -8.29 19.61 3.24
N GLY A 84 -9.59 19.34 3.42
CA GLY A 84 -10.10 18.11 4.00
C GLY A 84 -9.69 16.87 3.18
N LEU A 85 -9.81 16.95 1.85
CA LEU A 85 -9.36 15.87 0.96
C LEU A 85 -7.87 15.60 1.10
N LYS A 86 -7.03 16.64 1.19
CA LYS A 86 -5.58 16.47 1.39
C LYS A 86 -5.24 15.80 2.73
N ALA A 87 -5.99 16.08 3.79
CA ALA A 87 -5.82 15.41 5.08
C ALA A 87 -6.12 13.91 4.97
N ILE A 88 -7.21 13.53 4.27
CA ILE A 88 -7.52 12.12 3.99
C ILE A 88 -6.39 11.48 3.19
N TYR A 89 -5.93 12.13 2.12
CA TYR A 89 -4.86 11.58 1.28
C TYR A 89 -3.57 11.37 2.08
N ASP A 90 -3.20 12.34 2.93
CA ASP A 90 -2.00 12.24 3.75
C ASP A 90 -2.08 11.04 4.70
N SER A 91 -3.25 10.74 5.30
CA SER A 91 -3.39 9.66 6.27
C SER A 91 -2.94 8.29 5.72
N PHE A 92 -3.25 7.96 4.47
CA PHE A 92 -2.89 6.67 3.86
C PHE A 92 -1.65 6.74 2.95
N LEU A 93 -1.34 7.90 2.35
CA LEU A 93 -0.13 8.06 1.55
C LEU A 93 1.16 8.01 2.38
N ARG A 94 1.06 8.14 3.72
CA ARG A 94 2.19 7.89 4.64
C ARG A 94 2.72 6.47 4.49
N VAL A 95 1.85 5.48 4.23
CA VAL A 95 2.27 4.08 3.98
C VAL A 95 3.25 4.00 2.81
N ARG A 96 2.96 4.71 1.71
CA ARG A 96 3.86 4.76 0.54
C ARG A 96 5.23 5.36 0.84
N ARG A 97 5.29 6.28 1.84
CA ARG A 97 6.53 6.99 2.21
C ARG A 97 7.42 6.20 3.17
N LEU A 98 6.96 5.06 3.68
CA LEU A 98 7.79 4.19 4.52
C LEU A 98 8.98 3.67 3.70
N GLU A 99 10.15 3.71 4.31
CA GLU A 99 11.37 3.17 3.67
C GLU A 99 11.39 1.64 3.63
N ILE A 100 10.66 0.99 4.55
CA ILE A 100 10.53 -0.47 4.61
C ILE A 100 9.50 -0.99 3.60
N PRO A 101 9.64 -2.24 3.11
CA PRO A 101 8.63 -2.89 2.28
C PRO A 101 7.26 -2.98 2.96
N THR A 102 6.20 -2.85 2.16
CA THR A 102 4.82 -2.84 2.64
C THR A 102 3.93 -3.76 1.81
N ILE A 103 3.04 -4.52 2.47
CA ILE A 103 2.15 -5.49 1.84
C ILE A 103 0.70 -5.19 2.27
N ALA A 104 -0.21 -5.02 1.32
CA ALA A 104 -1.64 -5.00 1.61
C ALA A 104 -2.22 -6.42 1.50
N ALA A 105 -2.82 -6.92 2.58
CA ALA A 105 -3.60 -8.16 2.60
C ALA A 105 -5.08 -7.80 2.49
N VAL A 106 -5.66 -8.00 1.29
CA VAL A 106 -7.00 -7.53 0.94
C VAL A 106 -7.97 -8.70 0.94
N GLN A 107 -8.68 -8.91 2.05
CA GLN A 107 -9.59 -10.04 2.23
C GLN A 107 -10.97 -9.83 1.58
N GLY A 108 -11.39 -8.60 1.35
CA GLY A 108 -12.71 -8.27 0.85
C GLY A 108 -12.71 -6.96 0.06
N ALA A 109 -13.82 -6.21 0.10
CA ALA A 109 -13.94 -5.00 -0.69
C ALA A 109 -12.95 -3.89 -0.26
N ALA A 110 -12.23 -3.33 -1.22
CA ALA A 110 -11.49 -2.09 -1.16
C ALA A 110 -12.13 -1.10 -2.16
N VAL A 111 -12.64 0.05 -1.70
CA VAL A 111 -13.40 0.97 -2.55
C VAL A 111 -12.85 2.39 -2.45
N GLY A 112 -12.73 3.09 -3.56
CA GLY A 112 -12.29 4.49 -3.62
C GLY A 112 -10.96 4.72 -2.90
N ALA A 113 -10.96 5.49 -1.81
CA ALA A 113 -9.77 5.71 -0.99
C ALA A 113 -9.23 4.41 -0.34
N GLY A 114 -10.06 3.36 -0.18
CA GLY A 114 -9.62 2.03 0.24
C GLY A 114 -8.74 1.34 -0.81
N VAL A 115 -9.05 1.50 -2.11
CA VAL A 115 -8.15 1.08 -3.19
C VAL A 115 -6.84 1.84 -3.11
N ASN A 116 -6.91 3.17 -2.89
CA ASN A 116 -5.70 3.99 -2.80
C ASN A 116 -4.81 3.59 -1.63
N LEU A 117 -5.40 3.26 -0.47
CA LEU A 117 -4.63 2.72 0.67
C LEU A 117 -3.96 1.40 0.29
N ALA A 118 -4.68 0.45 -0.34
CA ALA A 118 -4.08 -0.80 -0.81
C ALA A 118 -2.96 -0.55 -1.84
N MET A 119 -3.15 0.42 -2.74
CA MET A 119 -2.16 0.82 -3.75
C MET A 119 -0.99 1.63 -3.17
N SER A 120 -1.12 2.17 -1.95
CA SER A 120 -0.03 2.82 -1.23
C SER A 120 0.95 1.83 -0.63
N CYS A 121 0.59 0.56 -0.51
CA CYS A 121 1.53 -0.52 -0.23
C CYS A 121 2.28 -0.92 -1.50
N ASP A 122 3.48 -1.48 -1.34
CA ASP A 122 4.33 -1.90 -2.46
C ASP A 122 3.69 -3.06 -3.22
N VAL A 123 3.17 -4.06 -2.51
CA VAL A 123 2.45 -5.18 -3.11
C VAL A 123 1.08 -5.42 -2.45
N ARG A 124 0.22 -6.10 -3.16
CA ARG A 124 -1.13 -6.50 -2.74
C ARG A 124 -1.29 -7.99 -2.92
N ILE A 125 -1.73 -8.69 -1.86
CA ILE A 125 -2.17 -10.08 -1.86
C ILE A 125 -3.66 -10.07 -1.58
N ALA A 126 -4.45 -10.65 -2.45
CA ALA A 126 -5.91 -10.62 -2.38
C ALA A 126 -6.50 -11.97 -1.99
N GLY A 127 -7.57 -11.96 -1.21
CA GLY A 127 -8.42 -13.14 -1.05
C GLY A 127 -9.37 -13.32 -2.24
N PRO A 128 -9.97 -14.52 -2.43
CA PRO A 128 -10.90 -14.78 -3.54
C PRO A 128 -12.14 -13.88 -3.51
N GLN A 129 -12.49 -13.37 -2.33
CA GLN A 129 -13.62 -12.47 -2.12
C GLN A 129 -13.27 -10.99 -2.28
N ALA A 130 -11.99 -10.66 -2.55
CA ALA A 130 -11.56 -9.28 -2.72
C ALA A 130 -12.23 -8.64 -3.95
N ARG A 131 -12.57 -7.35 -3.78
CA ARG A 131 -13.17 -6.53 -4.85
C ARG A 131 -12.53 -5.15 -4.79
N PHE A 132 -12.06 -4.67 -5.92
CA PHE A 132 -11.41 -3.36 -6.05
C PHE A 132 -12.32 -2.41 -6.80
N GLY A 133 -12.92 -1.46 -6.08
CA GLY A 133 -13.93 -0.55 -6.60
C GLY A 133 -13.39 0.83 -6.90
N VAL A 134 -13.32 1.20 -8.19
CA VAL A 134 -12.93 2.55 -8.63
C VAL A 134 -14.16 3.35 -9.04
N THR A 135 -15.07 3.56 -8.10
CA THR A 135 -16.47 3.98 -8.34
C THR A 135 -16.67 5.50 -8.37
N PHE A 136 -15.63 6.31 -8.47
CA PHE A 136 -15.71 7.78 -8.42
C PHE A 136 -16.67 8.36 -9.48
N ALA A 137 -16.56 7.91 -10.73
CA ALA A 137 -17.41 8.40 -11.83
C ALA A 137 -18.91 8.15 -11.58
N LYS A 138 -19.26 7.02 -10.95
CA LYS A 138 -20.67 6.71 -10.58
C LYS A 138 -21.23 7.65 -9.51
N LEU A 139 -20.36 8.33 -8.77
CA LEU A 139 -20.72 9.34 -7.77
C LEU A 139 -20.62 10.77 -8.33
N GLY A 140 -20.27 10.95 -9.60
CA GLY A 140 -20.02 12.26 -10.19
C GLY A 140 -18.75 12.94 -9.62
N LEU A 141 -17.84 12.17 -9.02
CA LEU A 141 -16.60 12.67 -8.43
C LEU A 141 -15.41 12.37 -9.33
N HIS A 142 -14.47 13.31 -9.37
CA HIS A 142 -13.15 13.07 -9.96
C HIS A 142 -12.34 12.13 -9.04
N PRO A 143 -11.61 11.15 -9.58
CA PRO A 143 -10.69 10.31 -8.82
C PRO A 143 -9.67 11.16 -8.05
N GLY A 144 -9.43 10.82 -6.78
CA GLY A 144 -8.51 11.55 -5.91
C GLY A 144 -7.56 10.62 -5.17
N GLY A 145 -6.70 11.19 -4.32
CA GLY A 145 -5.80 10.43 -3.45
C GLY A 145 -4.74 9.61 -4.18
N GLY A 146 -4.31 10.04 -5.36
CA GLY A 146 -3.31 9.33 -6.16
C GLY A 146 -3.90 8.24 -7.07
N CYS A 147 -5.22 7.99 -7.03
CA CYS A 147 -5.87 6.92 -7.79
C CYS A 147 -5.46 6.87 -9.26
N THR A 148 -5.52 8.00 -9.96
CA THR A 148 -5.12 8.09 -11.38
C THR A 148 -3.64 7.71 -11.56
N TRP A 149 -2.77 8.19 -10.68
CA TRP A 149 -1.33 7.91 -10.72
C TRP A 149 -1.06 6.41 -10.54
N PHE A 150 -1.63 5.81 -9.48
CA PHE A 150 -1.47 4.40 -9.19
C PHE A 150 -1.98 3.50 -10.32
N LEU A 151 -3.21 3.75 -10.78
CA LEU A 151 -3.82 2.91 -11.82
C LEU A 151 -3.11 3.04 -13.17
N THR A 152 -2.67 4.23 -13.55
CA THR A 152 -1.94 4.42 -14.81
C THR A 152 -0.63 3.65 -14.81
N ARG A 153 0.08 3.61 -13.69
CA ARG A 153 1.32 2.85 -13.56
C ARG A 153 1.10 1.34 -13.51
N ALA A 154 0.09 0.88 -12.78
CA ALA A 154 -0.18 -0.55 -12.66
C ALA A 154 -0.79 -1.16 -13.93
N LEU A 155 -1.71 -0.44 -14.59
CA LEU A 155 -2.55 -0.98 -15.67
C LEU A 155 -2.22 -0.42 -17.06
N GLY A 156 -1.40 0.63 -17.12
CA GLY A 156 -1.20 1.42 -18.32
C GLY A 156 -2.40 2.33 -18.65
N ARG A 157 -2.17 3.32 -19.52
CA ARG A 157 -3.13 4.41 -19.82
C ARG A 157 -4.52 3.91 -20.24
N GLN A 158 -4.57 2.93 -21.13
CA GLN A 158 -5.84 2.49 -21.75
C GLN A 158 -6.77 1.84 -20.71
N ARG A 159 -6.25 0.89 -19.92
CA ARG A 159 -7.04 0.18 -18.90
C ARG A 159 -7.39 1.09 -17.73
N ALA A 160 -6.46 1.94 -17.29
CA ALA A 160 -6.72 2.93 -16.25
C ALA A 160 -7.87 3.86 -16.64
N LEU A 161 -7.88 4.40 -17.86
CA LEU A 161 -8.93 5.29 -18.33
C LEU A 161 -10.29 4.57 -18.42
N ALA A 162 -10.32 3.35 -18.93
CA ALA A 162 -11.54 2.55 -19.02
C ALA A 162 -12.13 2.28 -17.63
N LEU A 163 -11.28 1.88 -16.66
CA LEU A 163 -11.71 1.61 -15.28
C LEU A 163 -12.20 2.88 -14.58
N LEU A 164 -11.49 3.99 -14.73
CA LEU A 164 -11.86 5.27 -14.13
C LEU A 164 -13.20 5.82 -14.64
N LEU A 165 -13.46 5.70 -15.95
CA LEU A 165 -14.71 6.16 -16.55
C LEU A 165 -15.88 5.18 -16.35
N GLY A 166 -15.63 3.88 -16.41
CA GLY A 166 -16.62 2.84 -16.16
C GLY A 166 -17.08 2.81 -14.70
N GLY A 167 -16.19 3.11 -13.78
CA GLY A 167 -16.46 3.05 -12.35
C GLY A 167 -16.76 1.63 -11.86
N ASP A 168 -16.21 0.63 -12.51
CA ASP A 168 -16.48 -0.78 -12.24
C ASP A 168 -15.66 -1.30 -11.05
N MET A 169 -16.09 -2.47 -10.56
CA MET A 169 -15.36 -3.23 -9.56
C MET A 169 -14.64 -4.39 -10.25
N LEU A 170 -13.35 -4.52 -10.01
CA LEU A 170 -12.57 -5.69 -10.39
C LEU A 170 -12.69 -6.75 -9.29
N ASP A 171 -12.90 -8.01 -9.66
CA ASP A 171 -12.71 -9.12 -8.74
C ASP A 171 -11.22 -9.45 -8.57
N ALA A 172 -10.92 -10.41 -7.68
CA ALA A 172 -9.56 -10.77 -7.34
C ALA A 172 -8.78 -11.30 -8.56
N ASP A 173 -9.40 -12.18 -9.35
CA ASP A 173 -8.76 -12.82 -10.50
C ASP A 173 -8.49 -11.81 -11.62
N GLU A 174 -9.45 -10.93 -11.90
CA GLU A 174 -9.26 -9.87 -12.89
C GLU A 174 -8.20 -8.86 -12.42
N ALA A 175 -8.20 -8.48 -11.14
CA ALA A 175 -7.19 -7.60 -10.58
C ALA A 175 -5.78 -8.21 -10.66
N HIS A 176 -5.65 -9.53 -10.43
CA HIS A 176 -4.40 -10.26 -10.62
C HIS A 176 -3.99 -10.34 -12.10
N ARG A 177 -4.92 -10.73 -12.98
CA ARG A 177 -4.66 -10.79 -14.43
C ARG A 177 -4.20 -9.46 -15.02
N LEU A 178 -4.66 -8.36 -14.46
CA LEU A 178 -4.29 -7.01 -14.88
C LEU A 178 -2.99 -6.50 -14.23
N GLY A 179 -2.46 -7.17 -13.22
CA GLY A 179 -1.26 -6.75 -12.48
C GLY A 179 -1.53 -5.74 -11.37
N LEU A 180 -2.80 -5.52 -11.00
CA LEU A 180 -3.14 -4.70 -9.83
C LEU A 180 -2.83 -5.43 -8.52
N VAL A 181 -2.93 -6.75 -8.52
CA VAL A 181 -2.67 -7.67 -7.40
C VAL A 181 -1.56 -8.62 -7.81
N LEU A 182 -0.63 -8.87 -6.89
CA LEU A 182 0.50 -9.76 -7.12
C LEU A 182 0.06 -11.23 -7.12
N GLU A 183 -0.81 -11.59 -6.18
CA GLU A 183 -1.20 -12.98 -5.93
C GLU A 183 -2.62 -13.02 -5.35
N VAL A 184 -3.38 -14.08 -5.69
CA VAL A 184 -4.64 -14.43 -5.03
C VAL A 184 -4.40 -15.65 -4.15
N ALA A 185 -4.75 -15.58 -2.87
CA ALA A 185 -4.56 -16.63 -1.88
C ALA A 185 -5.82 -16.82 -1.03
N ASP A 186 -6.14 -18.05 -0.65
CA ASP A 186 -7.33 -18.37 0.15
C ASP A 186 -7.37 -17.59 1.47
N ASP A 187 -6.22 -17.45 2.13
CA ASP A 187 -6.00 -16.57 3.27
C ASP A 187 -4.94 -15.51 2.92
N PRO A 188 -5.36 -14.32 2.48
CA PRO A 188 -4.42 -13.28 2.06
C PRO A 188 -3.57 -12.73 3.21
N LEU A 189 -4.06 -12.77 4.46
CA LEU A 189 -3.29 -12.32 5.61
C LEU A 189 -2.19 -13.32 5.96
N ALA A 190 -2.49 -14.61 6.03
CA ALA A 190 -1.50 -15.64 6.27
C ALA A 190 -0.41 -15.60 5.19
N ARG A 191 -0.80 -15.50 3.92
CA ARG A 191 0.14 -15.42 2.80
C ARG A 191 1.00 -14.14 2.83
N ALA A 192 0.42 -13.01 3.20
CA ALA A 192 1.15 -11.75 3.38
C ALA A 192 2.17 -11.85 4.52
N LEU A 193 1.82 -12.52 5.63
CA LEU A 193 2.74 -12.74 6.75
C LEU A 193 3.90 -13.67 6.39
N GLU A 194 3.66 -14.72 5.62
CA GLU A 194 4.73 -15.58 5.07
C GLU A 194 5.69 -14.78 4.20
N THR A 195 5.15 -13.97 3.28
CA THR A 195 5.96 -13.10 2.41
C THR A 195 6.74 -12.07 3.24
N ALA A 196 6.09 -11.45 4.23
CA ALA A 196 6.72 -10.48 5.13
C ALA A 196 7.85 -11.10 5.94
N ALA A 197 7.69 -12.34 6.44
CA ALA A 197 8.73 -13.05 7.16
C ALA A 197 9.97 -13.31 6.28
N ALA A 198 9.75 -13.72 5.01
CA ALA A 198 10.84 -13.90 4.05
C ALA A 198 11.56 -12.59 3.75
N TRP A 199 10.84 -11.47 3.60
CA TRP A 199 11.43 -10.16 3.33
C TRP A 199 12.12 -9.57 4.56
N ALA A 200 11.61 -9.81 5.76
CA ALA A 200 12.23 -9.37 7.01
C ALA A 200 13.58 -10.05 7.29
N ALA A 201 13.83 -11.21 6.66
CA ALA A 201 15.12 -11.91 6.72
C ALA A 201 16.19 -11.30 5.80
N VAL A 202 15.82 -10.43 4.85
CA VAL A 202 16.76 -9.68 4.03
C VAL A 202 17.44 -8.60 4.89
N ASP A 203 18.70 -8.31 4.60
CA ASP A 203 19.40 -7.21 5.27
C ASP A 203 18.58 -5.91 5.17
N PRO A 204 18.34 -5.20 6.29
CA PRO A 204 17.43 -4.04 6.31
C PRO A 204 17.87 -2.88 5.41
N ALA A 205 19.17 -2.64 5.25
CA ALA A 205 19.68 -1.60 4.36
C ALA A 205 19.46 -2.00 2.90
N LEU A 206 19.81 -3.25 2.57
CA LEU A 206 19.60 -3.80 1.23
C LEU A 206 18.11 -3.78 0.82
N ALA A 207 17.19 -4.16 1.72
CA ALA A 207 15.76 -4.14 1.43
C ALA A 207 15.25 -2.72 1.15
N ARG A 208 15.69 -1.72 1.92
CA ARG A 208 15.36 -0.30 1.69
C ARG A 208 15.92 0.21 0.38
N ASP A 209 17.18 -0.12 0.07
CA ASP A 209 17.81 0.32 -1.18
C ASP A 209 17.13 -0.30 -2.41
N MET A 210 16.73 -1.58 -2.35
CA MET A 210 15.94 -2.23 -3.40
C MET A 210 14.60 -1.52 -3.63
N LYS A 211 13.87 -1.20 -2.55
CA LYS A 211 12.60 -0.44 -2.65
C LYS A 211 12.84 0.93 -3.27
N ARG A 212 13.86 1.65 -2.81
CA ARG A 212 14.23 2.97 -3.33
C ARG A 212 14.63 2.91 -4.80
N ALA A 213 15.38 1.89 -5.23
CA ALA A 213 15.75 1.70 -6.64
C ALA A 213 14.50 1.53 -7.53
N VAL A 214 13.51 0.75 -7.07
CA VAL A 214 12.23 0.57 -7.79
C VAL A 214 11.45 1.88 -7.88
N ASP A 215 11.41 2.69 -6.80
CA ASP A 215 10.76 4.01 -6.82
C ASP A 215 11.46 4.96 -7.80
N ILE A 216 12.80 5.00 -7.81
CA ILE A 216 13.58 5.81 -8.75
C ILE A 216 13.30 5.36 -10.19
N ALA A 217 13.31 4.06 -10.47
CA ALA A 217 13.03 3.51 -11.81
C ALA A 217 11.62 3.85 -12.32
N GLN A 218 10.66 4.05 -11.41
CA GLN A 218 9.31 4.47 -11.78
C GLN A 218 9.17 5.97 -12.09
N ASP A 219 9.95 6.81 -11.42
CA ASP A 219 9.77 8.26 -11.43
C ASP A 219 10.89 9.02 -12.17
N SER A 220 11.99 8.32 -12.53
CA SER A 220 13.19 8.89 -13.17
C SER A 220 13.58 8.14 -14.46
N GLY A 221 14.71 8.52 -15.06
CA GLY A 221 15.25 7.89 -16.25
C GLY A 221 16.17 6.71 -15.94
N PHE A 222 16.63 6.05 -17.02
CA PHE A 222 17.52 4.88 -16.92
C PHE A 222 18.87 5.24 -16.26
N GLU A 223 19.45 6.38 -16.60
CA GLU A 223 20.78 6.77 -16.10
C GLU A 223 20.77 7.05 -14.60
N GLU A 224 19.72 7.73 -14.09
CA GLU A 224 19.55 7.98 -12.65
C GLU A 224 19.35 6.69 -11.87
N THR A 225 18.61 5.73 -12.46
CA THR A 225 18.41 4.41 -11.87
C THR A 225 19.74 3.65 -11.82
N LEU A 226 20.48 3.61 -12.91
CA LEU A 226 21.77 2.92 -13.01
C LEU A 226 22.81 3.50 -12.05
N ASP A 227 22.86 4.83 -11.91
CA ASP A 227 23.75 5.51 -10.97
C ASP A 227 23.44 5.09 -9.52
N PHE A 228 22.15 5.11 -9.12
CA PHE A 228 21.74 4.66 -7.80
C PHE A 228 22.05 3.17 -7.58
N GLU A 229 21.76 2.30 -8.55
CA GLU A 229 22.04 0.86 -8.46
C GLU A 229 23.54 0.59 -8.26
N SER A 230 24.40 1.30 -8.97
CA SER A 230 25.84 1.14 -8.84
C SER A 230 26.35 1.52 -7.45
N TRP A 231 25.79 2.59 -6.88
CA TRP A 231 26.08 3.02 -5.51
C TRP A 231 25.57 2.02 -4.48
N ALA A 232 24.30 1.60 -4.57
CA ALA A 232 23.67 0.67 -3.65
C ALA A 232 24.35 -0.72 -3.68
N GLN A 233 24.72 -1.20 -4.89
CA GLN A 233 25.47 -2.45 -5.06
C GLN A 233 26.86 -2.38 -4.42
N ALA A 234 27.58 -1.26 -4.60
CA ALA A 234 28.87 -1.06 -3.95
C ALA A 234 28.73 -0.97 -2.43
N ALA A 235 27.71 -0.30 -1.91
CA ALA A 235 27.43 -0.21 -0.48
C ALA A 235 27.11 -1.58 0.17
N SER A 236 26.56 -2.52 -0.60
CA SER A 236 26.25 -3.88 -0.13
C SER A 236 27.43 -4.87 -0.28
N ALA A 237 28.61 -4.42 -0.73
CA ALA A 237 29.73 -5.30 -1.02
C ALA A 237 30.37 -5.94 0.23
N ASP A 238 30.16 -5.40 1.42
CA ASP A 238 30.61 -5.94 2.71
C ASP A 238 29.62 -6.97 3.32
N ASN A 239 28.51 -7.26 2.64
CA ASN A 239 27.51 -8.21 3.13
C ASN A 239 28.13 -9.62 3.26
N PRO A 240 28.01 -10.29 4.44
CA PRO A 240 28.59 -11.62 4.67
C PRO A 240 28.11 -12.70 3.68
N LEU A 241 26.87 -12.58 3.16
CA LEU A 241 26.35 -13.52 2.17
C LEU A 241 27.09 -13.41 0.84
N LEU A 242 27.47 -12.19 0.43
CA LEU A 242 28.27 -11.98 -0.76
C LEU A 242 29.68 -12.58 -0.58
N ALA A 243 30.33 -12.33 0.56
CA ALA A 243 31.63 -12.89 0.86
C ALA A 243 31.63 -14.43 0.80
N ALA A 244 30.60 -15.08 1.39
CA ALA A 244 30.42 -16.52 1.33
C ALA A 244 30.16 -17.03 -0.10
N ALA A 245 29.44 -16.28 -0.92
CA ALA A 245 29.21 -16.62 -2.33
C ALA A 245 30.52 -16.53 -3.14
N VAL A 246 31.29 -15.46 -2.99
CA VAL A 246 32.56 -15.27 -3.70
C VAL A 246 33.54 -16.41 -3.40
N GLU A 247 33.64 -16.87 -2.14
CA GLU A 247 34.49 -18.00 -1.79
C GLU A 247 34.05 -19.31 -2.46
N ARG A 248 32.76 -19.51 -2.68
CA ARG A 248 32.25 -20.68 -3.44
C ARG A 248 32.64 -20.65 -4.92
N PHE A 249 32.68 -19.48 -5.54
CA PHE A 249 33.07 -19.32 -6.94
C PHE A 249 34.57 -19.35 -7.19
N ARG A 250 35.40 -19.26 -6.13
CA ARG A 250 36.88 -19.39 -6.22
C ARG A 250 37.34 -20.85 -6.22
N ARG A 251 36.47 -21.80 -5.89
CA ARG A 251 36.73 -23.23 -5.88
C ARG A 251 36.31 -23.88 -7.19
#